data_79b4239dcb18cdb92f07bb51f476c29d
#
_entry.id   79b4239dcb18cdb92f07bb51f476c29d
#
_cell.length_a   1.000
_cell.length_b   1.000
_cell.length_c   1.000
_cell.angle_alpha   90.00
_cell.angle_beta   90.00
_cell.angle_gamma   90.00
#
_symmetry.space_group_name_H-M   'P 1'
#
loop_
_entity.id
_entity.type
_entity.pdbx_description
1 polymer ?
#
loop_
_entity_poly.entity_id
_entity_poly.type
_entity_poly.pdbx_seq_one_letter_code
_entity_poly.pdbx_strand_id
1 'polypeptide(L)'
;LPGIPTNLLSNRLKELCQDDLLQCELYSKHPPRYRYSLTVKSIDLDDIYNALIIWGDRHLDKSYKCISHDGCQGEIEIVYRCKECGEIINKEDLKIAPKE
;
A
#
# COMPACT_ATOMS: atom_id res chain seq x y z
N LEU A 1 -2.27 8.75 17.23
CA LEU A 1 -1.48 9.73 16.49
C LEU A 1 -1.64 11.11 17.14
N PRO A 2 -0.53 11.82 17.42
CA PRO A 2 -0.63 13.16 18.01
C PRO A 2 -1.42 14.09 17.09
N GLY A 3 -2.31 14.87 17.69
CA GLY A 3 -3.11 15.86 16.96
C GLY A 3 -4.37 15.32 16.32
N ILE A 4 -4.66 14.03 16.39
CA ILE A 4 -5.89 13.46 15.87
C ILE A 4 -6.86 13.20 17.01
N PRO A 5 -8.09 13.76 16.97
CA PRO A 5 -9.10 13.44 17.97
C PRO A 5 -9.43 11.97 18.01
N THR A 6 -9.66 11.42 19.20
CA THR A 6 -9.94 9.99 19.38
C THR A 6 -11.15 9.52 18.59
N ASN A 7 -12.23 10.32 18.56
CA ASN A 7 -13.44 9.96 17.82
C ASN A 7 -13.20 9.91 16.31
N LEU A 8 -12.38 10.82 15.79
CA LEU A 8 -12.03 10.82 14.36
C LEU A 8 -11.23 9.56 14.02
N LEU A 9 -10.24 9.21 14.84
CA LEU A 9 -9.43 8.00 14.64
C LEU A 9 -10.31 6.75 14.65
N SER A 10 -11.22 6.64 15.63
CA SER A 10 -12.15 5.50 15.72
C SER A 10 -13.01 5.39 14.47
N ASN A 11 -13.52 6.51 13.96
CA ASN A 11 -14.36 6.53 12.77
C ASN A 11 -13.58 6.10 11.53
N ARG A 12 -12.32 6.55 11.39
CA ARG A 12 -11.47 6.16 10.27
C ARG A 12 -11.16 4.66 10.30
N LEU A 13 -10.88 4.11 11.48
CA LEU A 13 -10.65 2.69 11.63
C LEU A 13 -11.89 1.87 11.25
N LYS A 14 -13.08 2.33 11.64
CA LYS A 14 -14.33 1.66 11.27
C LYS A 14 -14.54 1.69 9.75
N GLU A 15 -14.28 2.83 9.11
CA GLU A 15 -14.40 2.94 7.65
C GLU A 15 -13.47 1.96 6.94
N LEU A 16 -12.22 1.84 7.41
CA LEU A 16 -11.25 0.91 6.83
C LEU A 16 -11.69 -0.53 7.00
N CYS A 17 -12.31 -0.88 8.13
CA CYS A 17 -12.85 -2.21 8.34
C CYS A 17 -14.04 -2.49 7.43
N GLN A 18 -14.92 -1.50 7.25
CA GLN A 18 -16.09 -1.63 6.35
C GLN A 18 -15.65 -1.79 4.89
N ASP A 19 -14.56 -1.13 4.50
CA ASP A 19 -14.03 -1.21 3.14
C ASP A 19 -13.12 -2.42 2.93
N ASP A 20 -13.01 -3.29 3.92
CA ASP A 20 -12.19 -4.51 3.87
C ASP A 20 -10.69 -4.24 3.73
N LEU A 21 -10.24 -3.08 4.21
CA LEU A 21 -8.81 -2.74 4.24
C LEU A 21 -8.18 -3.14 5.56
N LEU A 22 -8.97 -3.20 6.63
CA LEU A 22 -8.54 -3.71 7.93
C LEU A 22 -9.44 -4.83 8.36
N GLN A 23 -8.87 -5.79 9.06
CA GLN A 23 -9.58 -6.82 9.79
C GLN A 23 -9.61 -6.41 11.25
N CYS A 24 -10.80 -6.45 11.84
CA CYS A 24 -11.03 -5.97 13.20
C CYS A 24 -11.50 -7.13 14.06
N GLU A 25 -10.83 -7.36 15.18
CA GLU A 25 -11.15 -8.45 16.09
C GLU A 25 -11.30 -7.92 17.51
N LEU A 26 -12.43 -8.22 18.13
CA LEU A 26 -12.67 -7.89 19.54
C LEU A 26 -11.98 -8.94 20.39
N TYR A 27 -10.95 -8.55 21.14
CA TYR A 27 -10.24 -9.49 22.03
C TYR A 27 -10.56 -9.28 23.51
N SER A 28 -11.26 -8.20 23.85
CA SER A 28 -11.72 -7.95 25.23
C SER A 28 -13.06 -7.22 25.18
N LYS A 29 -14.01 -7.65 26.02
CA LYS A 29 -15.35 -7.02 26.08
C LYS A 29 -15.44 -5.95 27.16
N HIS A 30 -14.65 -6.05 28.21
CA HIS A 30 -14.76 -5.17 29.36
C HIS A 30 -13.37 -4.77 29.88
N PRO A 31 -12.83 -3.59 29.46
CA PRO A 31 -13.38 -2.67 28.47
C PRO A 31 -13.23 -3.20 27.05
N PRO A 32 -14.02 -2.73 26.08
CA PRO A 32 -13.90 -3.18 24.70
C PRO A 32 -12.54 -2.83 24.12
N ARG A 33 -11.85 -3.84 23.61
CA ARG A 33 -10.54 -3.68 22.99
C ARG A 33 -10.49 -4.46 21.67
N TYR A 34 -9.98 -3.83 20.64
CA TYR A 34 -9.93 -4.38 19.30
C TYR A 34 -8.51 -4.55 18.84
N ARG A 35 -8.29 -5.62 18.08
CA ARG A 35 -7.04 -5.86 17.37
C ARG A 35 -7.28 -5.61 15.89
N TYR A 36 -6.40 -4.84 15.26
CA TYR A 36 -6.48 -4.53 13.85
C TYR A 36 -5.34 -5.19 13.11
N SER A 37 -5.66 -5.76 11.94
CA SER A 37 -4.65 -6.35 11.07
C SER A 37 -4.98 -6.02 9.63
N LEU A 38 -3.97 -6.11 8.75
CA LEU A 38 -4.15 -5.84 7.33
C LEU A 38 -4.82 -7.02 6.64
N THR A 39 -5.72 -6.73 5.72
CA THR A 39 -6.30 -7.74 4.84
C THR A 39 -5.37 -7.99 3.66
N VAL A 40 -5.58 -9.06 2.91
CA VAL A 40 -4.83 -9.32 1.67
C VAL A 40 -5.01 -8.17 0.68
N LYS A 41 -6.24 -7.63 0.61
CA LYS A 41 -6.55 -6.47 -0.22
C LYS A 41 -5.69 -5.25 0.14
N SER A 42 -5.47 -5.05 1.43
CA SER A 42 -4.66 -3.94 1.94
C SER A 42 -3.17 -4.16 1.71
N ILE A 43 -2.70 -5.40 1.85
CA ILE A 43 -1.28 -5.73 1.61
C ILE A 43 -0.91 -5.46 0.16
N ASP A 44 -1.82 -5.70 -0.77
CA ASP A 44 -1.59 -5.42 -2.20
C ASP A 44 -1.34 -3.93 -2.48
N LEU A 45 -1.75 -3.03 -1.56
CA LEU A 45 -1.46 -1.61 -1.69
C LEU A 45 0.02 -1.28 -1.49
N ASP A 46 0.82 -2.20 -0.96
CA ASP A 46 2.26 -2.00 -0.82
C ASP A 46 2.93 -1.67 -2.15
N ASP A 47 2.47 -2.28 -3.24
CA ASP A 47 3.02 -2.02 -4.56
C ASP A 47 2.80 -0.56 -4.99
N ILE A 48 1.63 -0.02 -4.66
CA ILE A 48 1.32 1.38 -4.95
C ILE A 48 2.18 2.30 -4.08
N TYR A 49 2.34 1.97 -2.80
CA TYR A 49 3.15 2.74 -1.87
C TYR A 49 4.62 2.77 -2.32
N ASN A 50 5.16 1.61 -2.70
CA ASN A 50 6.53 1.50 -3.21
C ASN A 50 6.72 2.33 -4.47
N ALA A 51 5.73 2.33 -5.37
CA ALA A 51 5.77 3.13 -6.58
C ALA A 51 5.80 4.63 -6.27
N LEU A 52 5.05 5.06 -5.25
CA LEU A 52 5.04 6.45 -4.81
C LEU A 52 6.39 6.86 -4.22
N ILE A 53 7.04 5.97 -3.47
CA ILE A 53 8.39 6.25 -2.94
C ILE A 53 9.38 6.44 -4.09
N ILE A 54 9.35 5.57 -5.07
CA ILE A 54 10.24 5.64 -6.23
C ILE A 54 10.00 6.95 -6.99
N TRP A 55 8.74 7.29 -7.22
CA TRP A 55 8.38 8.52 -7.91
C TRP A 55 8.85 9.76 -7.13
N GLY A 56 8.62 9.76 -5.81
CA GLY A 56 9.01 10.88 -4.94
C GLY A 56 10.51 11.10 -4.91
N ASP A 57 11.29 10.01 -4.83
CA ASP A 57 12.74 10.09 -4.83
C ASP A 57 13.28 10.67 -6.13
N ARG A 58 12.60 10.40 -7.24
CA ARG A 58 13.01 10.88 -8.57
C ARG A 58 12.65 12.33 -8.82
N HIS A 59 11.50 12.79 -8.33
CA HIS A 59 10.91 14.07 -8.74
C HIS A 59 10.78 15.13 -7.66
N LEU A 60 10.87 14.77 -6.38
CA LEU A 60 10.72 15.73 -5.29
C LEU A 60 12.09 16.18 -4.79
N ASP A 61 12.20 17.49 -4.48
CA ASP A 61 13.44 18.07 -3.96
C ASP A 61 13.83 17.49 -2.61
N LYS A 62 12.83 17.18 -1.79
CA LYS A 62 13.04 16.53 -0.50
C LYS A 62 12.41 15.16 -0.54
N SER A 63 13.24 14.15 -0.61
CA SER A 63 12.83 12.76 -0.51
C SER A 63 13.16 12.26 0.88
N TYR A 64 12.17 11.75 1.57
CA TYR A 64 12.36 11.22 2.92
C TYR A 64 12.63 9.73 2.92
N LYS A 65 12.37 9.06 1.80
CA LYS A 65 12.55 7.63 1.66
C LYS A 65 13.06 7.28 0.28
N CYS A 66 13.84 6.22 0.22
CA CYS A 66 14.24 5.61 -1.04
C CYS A 66 14.17 4.10 -0.88
N ILE A 67 14.05 3.38 -1.99
CA ILE A 67 14.02 1.93 -1.99
C ILE A 67 15.28 1.42 -2.67
N SER A 68 15.97 0.49 -2.03
CA SER A 68 17.15 -0.14 -2.59
C SER A 68 17.10 -1.65 -2.35
N HIS A 69 17.91 -2.37 -3.11
CA HIS A 69 18.06 -3.81 -2.93
C HIS A 69 18.92 -4.06 -1.69
N ASP A 70 18.41 -4.82 -0.74
CA ASP A 70 19.10 -5.07 0.53
C ASP A 70 20.45 -5.74 0.34
N GLY A 71 20.56 -6.60 -0.67
CA GLY A 71 21.79 -7.35 -0.93
C GLY A 71 22.92 -6.53 -1.51
N CYS A 72 22.65 -5.66 -2.50
CA CYS A 72 23.69 -4.92 -3.23
C CYS A 72 23.57 -3.41 -3.08
N GLN A 73 22.55 -2.92 -2.41
CA GLN A 73 22.28 -1.48 -2.22
C GLN A 73 21.96 -0.73 -3.53
N GLY A 74 21.64 -1.47 -4.60
CA GLY A 74 21.29 -0.87 -5.88
C GLY A 74 19.92 -0.25 -5.90
N GLU A 75 19.69 0.68 -6.82
CA GLU A 75 18.40 1.32 -7.00
C GLU A 75 17.38 0.33 -7.56
N ILE A 76 16.13 0.53 -7.17
CA ILE A 76 15.01 -0.31 -7.63
C ILE A 76 14.24 0.42 -8.71
N GLU A 77 13.90 -0.27 -9.77
CA GLU A 77 13.04 0.26 -10.83
C GLU A 77 11.77 -0.55 -10.95
N ILE A 78 10.74 0.05 -11.54
CA ILE A 78 9.46 -0.60 -11.76
C ILE A 78 9.46 -1.19 -13.16
N VAL A 79 9.13 -2.48 -13.26
CA VAL A 79 8.95 -3.17 -14.54
C VAL A 79 7.59 -3.85 -14.57
N TYR A 80 7.07 -4.05 -15.77
CA TYR A 80 5.82 -4.77 -15.98
C TYR A 80 6.11 -6.11 -16.62
N ARG A 81 5.53 -7.15 -16.05
CA ARG A 81 5.67 -8.50 -16.57
C ARG A 81 4.30 -9.10 -16.86
N CYS A 82 4.12 -9.62 -18.07
CA CYS A 82 2.89 -10.29 -18.43
C CYS A 82 2.77 -11.61 -17.66
N LYS A 83 1.63 -11.81 -17.01
CA LYS A 83 1.39 -13.05 -16.24
C LYS A 83 1.23 -14.27 -17.15
N GLU A 84 0.72 -14.04 -18.37
CA GLU A 84 0.43 -15.14 -19.29
C GLU A 84 1.68 -15.63 -20.01
N CYS A 85 2.45 -14.74 -20.63
CA CYS A 85 3.62 -15.13 -21.41
C CYS A 85 4.94 -14.92 -20.67
N GLY A 86 4.93 -14.19 -19.54
CA GLY A 86 6.12 -13.97 -18.73
C GLY A 86 7.08 -12.92 -19.25
N GLU A 87 6.77 -12.26 -20.36
CA GLU A 87 7.65 -11.24 -20.88
C GLU A 87 7.65 -9.96 -20.04
N ILE A 88 8.82 -9.34 -19.95
CA ILE A 88 8.94 -7.96 -19.44
C ILE A 88 8.55 -7.03 -20.58
N ILE A 89 7.59 -6.15 -20.34
CA ILE A 89 7.03 -5.30 -21.38
C ILE A 89 7.26 -3.82 -21.07
N ASN A 90 7.36 -3.01 -22.12
CA ASN A 90 7.50 -1.56 -22.02
C ASN A 90 6.14 -0.92 -21.78
N LYS A 91 6.16 0.29 -21.21
CA LYS A 91 4.92 1.02 -20.95
C LYS A 91 4.06 1.21 -22.21
N GLU A 92 4.72 1.39 -23.34
CA GLU A 92 4.06 1.63 -24.64
C GLU A 92 3.24 0.43 -25.11
N ASP A 93 3.60 -0.76 -24.61
CA ASP A 93 2.91 -2.00 -24.98
C ASP A 93 1.77 -2.36 -24.02
N LEU A 94 1.52 -1.51 -23.02
CA LEU A 94 0.40 -1.68 -22.11
C LEU A 94 -0.87 -1.14 -22.75
N LYS A 95 -1.95 -1.91 -22.65
CA LYS A 95 -3.26 -1.48 -23.13
C LYS A 95 -4.20 -1.28 -21.96
N ILE A 96 -4.75 -0.08 -21.86
CA ILE A 96 -5.75 0.23 -20.85
C ILE A 96 -7.11 0.21 -21.52
N ALA A 97 -8.00 -0.63 -21.03
CA ALA A 97 -9.33 -0.78 -21.59
C ALA A 97 -10.37 -0.91 -20.47
N PRO A 98 -11.63 -0.52 -20.72
CA PRO A 98 -12.68 -0.74 -19.75
C PRO A 98 -12.86 -2.23 -19.48
N LYS A 99 -13.14 -2.56 -18.23
CA LYS A 99 -13.45 -3.93 -17.85
C LYS A 99 -14.95 -4.13 -18.01
N GLU A 100 -15.31 -5.20 -18.73
CA GLU A 100 -16.71 -5.56 -18.94
C GLU A 100 -17.31 -6.29 -17.76
#